data_3d0e3d1bedcf2528bd1f29aaffb71da7
#
_entry.id   3d0e3d1bedcf2528bd1f29aaffb71da7
#
_cell.length_a   1.000
_cell.length_b   1.000
_cell.length_c   1.000
_cell.angle_alpha   90.00
_cell.angle_beta   90.00
_cell.angle_gamma   90.00
#
_symmetry.space_group_name_H-M   'P 1'
#
loop_
_entity.id
_entity.type
_entity.pdbx_description
1 polymer ?
#
loop_
_entity_poly.entity_id
_entity_poly.type
_entity_poly.pdbx_seq_one_letter_code
_entity_poly.pdbx_strand_id
1 'polypeptide(L)'
;IYDIQQAVEDGATVPIYYESRLAKISLKENEIPIIDEKVEEIFDDSVDDDREKERAKSRWAQLEAVVGAEPRIKQITEDLIKHFDTRTKTQPGKAMIVCMSREICVKFYDALRKLKPELHDDELSKGQMKIVMSASASDPKEFQPHNTNRLQKKDLENRFKDPSDPLKIVIVR
;
A
#
# COMPACT_ATOMS: atom_id res chain seq x y z
N ILE A 1 -31.54 -2.60 5.50
CA ILE A 1 -30.19 -2.71 4.89
C ILE A 1 -29.26 -3.26 5.95
N TYR A 2 -28.61 -4.36 5.68
CA TYR A 2 -27.64 -4.98 6.58
C TYR A 2 -26.35 -4.14 6.55
N ASP A 3 -25.99 -3.52 7.65
CA ASP A 3 -24.82 -2.64 7.76
C ASP A 3 -23.66 -3.28 8.55
N ILE A 4 -22.52 -2.56 8.62
CA ILE A 4 -21.32 -3.06 9.29
C ILE A 4 -21.55 -3.23 10.79
N GLN A 5 -22.34 -2.35 11.42
CA GLN A 5 -22.62 -2.44 12.85
C GLN A 5 -23.43 -3.72 13.15
N GLN A 6 -24.47 -3.96 12.37
CA GLN A 6 -25.27 -5.17 12.48
C GLN A 6 -24.47 -6.44 12.22
N ALA A 7 -23.53 -6.39 11.25
CA ALA A 7 -22.63 -7.52 10.97
C ALA A 7 -21.67 -7.83 12.14
N VAL A 8 -21.24 -6.82 12.90
CA VAL A 8 -20.43 -7.01 14.12
C VAL A 8 -21.26 -7.56 15.25
N GLU A 9 -22.48 -7.05 15.46
CA GLU A 9 -23.41 -7.52 16.49
C GLU A 9 -23.81 -8.99 16.27
N ASP A 10 -24.03 -9.37 15.02
CA ASP A 10 -24.35 -10.76 14.61
C ASP A 10 -23.10 -11.69 14.62
N GLY A 11 -21.92 -11.18 14.88
CA GLY A 11 -20.68 -11.96 14.85
C GLY A 11 -20.22 -12.38 13.46
N ALA A 12 -20.77 -11.80 12.40
CA ALA A 12 -20.41 -12.08 11.02
C ALA A 12 -19.07 -11.42 10.63
N THR A 13 -18.65 -10.37 11.34
CA THR A 13 -17.35 -9.70 11.18
C THR A 13 -16.84 -9.20 12.53
N VAL A 14 -15.62 -8.67 12.52
CA VAL A 14 -14.97 -8.08 13.71
C VAL A 14 -15.02 -6.55 13.65
N PRO A 15 -14.93 -5.85 14.81
CA PRO A 15 -14.87 -4.39 14.84
C PRO A 15 -13.68 -3.86 14.05
N ILE A 16 -13.90 -2.75 13.34
CA ILE A 16 -12.85 -2.00 12.64
C ILE A 16 -12.44 -0.81 13.49
N TYR A 17 -11.16 -0.74 13.83
CA TYR A 17 -10.60 0.38 14.56
C TYR A 17 -9.81 1.27 13.61
N TYR A 18 -10.22 2.52 13.49
CA TYR A 18 -9.54 3.53 12.69
C TYR A 18 -8.48 4.25 13.49
N GLU A 19 -7.26 4.28 12.97
CA GLU A 19 -6.17 5.12 13.45
C GLU A 19 -5.67 5.98 12.29
N SER A 20 -5.99 7.28 12.34
CA SER A 20 -5.45 8.24 11.35
C SER A 20 -4.06 8.68 11.77
N ARG A 21 -3.06 8.37 10.95
CA ARG A 21 -1.68 8.81 11.12
C ARG A 21 -1.29 9.71 9.95
N LEU A 22 -1.06 10.98 10.25
CA LEU A 22 -0.42 11.87 9.30
C LEU A 22 1.08 11.60 9.33
N ALA A 23 1.63 11.12 8.22
CA ALA A 23 3.06 11.18 8.04
C ALA A 23 3.45 12.66 8.07
N LYS A 24 4.09 13.12 9.16
CA LYS A 24 4.66 14.46 9.25
C LYS A 24 5.83 14.50 8.27
N ILE A 25 5.49 14.81 7.02
CA ILE A 25 6.50 14.99 5.99
C ILE A 25 7.11 16.34 6.28
N SER A 26 8.43 16.40 6.32
CA SER A 26 9.19 17.65 6.22
C SER A 26 9.13 18.18 4.77
N LEU A 27 7.94 18.28 4.22
CA LEU A 27 7.69 19.19 3.12
C LEU A 27 7.86 20.58 3.73
N LYS A 28 8.55 21.46 3.05
CA LYS A 28 8.60 22.88 3.43
C LYS A 28 7.14 23.28 3.69
N GLU A 29 6.89 23.95 4.80
CA GLU A 29 5.54 24.32 5.27
C GLU A 29 4.62 24.89 4.18
N ASN A 30 5.21 25.39 3.09
CA ASN A 30 4.53 25.96 1.91
C ASN A 30 3.97 24.90 0.92
N GLU A 31 4.31 23.63 1.06
CA GLU A 31 3.89 22.57 0.10
C GLU A 31 2.75 21.69 0.64
N ILE A 32 2.50 21.72 1.95
CA ILE A 32 1.46 20.92 2.61
C ILE A 32 0.04 21.33 2.15
N PRO A 33 -0.34 22.62 2.10
CA PRO A 33 -1.67 23.02 1.65
C PRO A 33 -1.97 22.64 0.20
N ILE A 34 -0.93 22.66 -0.65
CA ILE A 34 -1.07 22.34 -2.08
C ILE A 34 -1.41 20.87 -2.34
N ILE A 35 -1.03 19.95 -1.43
CA ILE A 35 -1.31 18.53 -1.60
C ILE A 35 -2.75 18.22 -1.21
N ASP A 36 -3.22 18.76 -0.10
CA ASP A 36 -4.60 18.54 0.37
C ASP A 36 -5.61 19.17 -0.59
N GLU A 37 -5.34 20.39 -1.05
CA GLU A 37 -6.15 21.09 -2.06
C GLU A 37 -6.20 20.34 -3.41
N LYS A 38 -5.06 19.80 -3.86
CA LYS A 38 -4.99 18.99 -5.07
C LYS A 38 -5.66 17.62 -4.94
N VAL A 39 -5.66 17.03 -3.77
CA VAL A 39 -6.36 15.77 -3.49
C VAL A 39 -7.87 16.01 -3.53
N GLU A 40 -8.38 17.04 -2.87
CA GLU A 40 -9.80 17.40 -2.90
C GLU A 40 -10.28 17.71 -4.32
N GLU A 41 -9.52 18.48 -5.11
CA GLU A 41 -9.86 18.78 -6.51
C GLU A 41 -9.91 17.53 -7.42
N ILE A 42 -9.17 16.46 -7.10
CA ILE A 42 -9.17 15.20 -7.90
C ILE A 42 -10.42 14.36 -7.57
N PHE A 43 -10.94 14.45 -6.36
CA PHE A 43 -12.09 13.68 -5.91
C PHE A 43 -13.45 14.37 -6.13
N ASP A 44 -13.47 15.66 -6.45
CA ASP A 44 -14.69 16.39 -6.81
C ASP A 44 -15.02 16.17 -8.30
N ASP A 45 -15.47 14.96 -8.63
CA ASP A 45 -15.58 14.49 -10.00
C ASP A 45 -17.04 14.37 -10.46
N SER A 46 -17.44 15.33 -11.31
CA SER A 46 -18.59 15.17 -12.19
C SER A 46 -18.42 16.00 -13.47
N VAL A 47 -17.44 15.66 -14.33
CA VAL A 47 -17.29 16.40 -15.60
C VAL A 47 -16.88 15.54 -16.77
N ASP A 48 -17.61 15.69 -17.87
CA ASP A 48 -17.65 14.89 -19.08
C ASP A 48 -16.81 15.46 -20.25
N ASP A 49 -15.76 16.25 -20.00
CA ASP A 49 -14.94 16.87 -21.04
C ASP A 49 -13.53 16.25 -21.14
N ASP A 50 -13.08 15.92 -22.35
CA ASP A 50 -11.77 15.30 -22.62
C ASP A 50 -10.58 16.14 -22.11
N ARG A 51 -10.71 17.48 -22.11
CA ARG A 51 -9.70 18.39 -21.55
C ARG A 51 -9.56 18.26 -20.05
N GLU A 52 -10.64 17.99 -19.36
CA GLU A 52 -10.62 17.79 -17.91
C GLU A 52 -10.07 16.42 -17.55
N LYS A 53 -10.33 15.39 -18.34
CA LYS A 53 -9.67 14.08 -18.20
C LYS A 53 -8.15 14.18 -18.34
N GLU A 54 -7.64 15.00 -19.24
CA GLU A 54 -6.19 15.24 -19.38
C GLU A 54 -5.63 16.02 -18.18
N ARG A 55 -6.35 17.00 -17.67
CA ARG A 55 -5.97 17.74 -16.47
C ARG A 55 -5.97 16.82 -15.23
N ALA A 56 -6.99 16.00 -15.05
CA ALA A 56 -7.06 15.02 -13.97
C ALA A 56 -5.91 14.02 -14.04
N LYS A 57 -5.55 13.51 -15.22
CA LYS A 57 -4.37 12.64 -15.41
C LYS A 57 -3.06 13.34 -15.03
N SER A 58 -2.91 14.61 -15.43
CA SER A 58 -1.71 15.40 -15.10
C SER A 58 -1.59 15.65 -13.58
N ARG A 59 -2.70 16.01 -12.93
CA ARG A 59 -2.77 16.19 -11.46
C ARG A 59 -2.48 14.89 -10.73
N TRP A 60 -3.05 13.77 -11.20
CA TRP A 60 -2.79 12.45 -10.64
C TRP A 60 -1.31 12.07 -10.73
N ALA A 61 -0.66 12.33 -11.88
CA ALA A 61 0.77 12.06 -12.06
C ALA A 61 1.64 12.94 -11.14
N GLN A 62 1.26 14.20 -10.93
CA GLN A 62 1.95 15.08 -9.98
C GLN A 62 1.80 14.60 -8.54
N LEU A 63 0.60 14.19 -8.14
CA LEU A 63 0.34 13.62 -6.82
C LEU A 63 1.13 12.33 -6.63
N GLU A 64 1.12 11.43 -7.62
CA GLU A 64 1.90 10.20 -7.58
C GLU A 64 3.40 10.46 -7.41
N ALA A 65 3.95 11.45 -8.11
CA ALA A 65 5.35 11.86 -7.97
C ALA A 65 5.68 12.34 -6.55
N VAL A 66 4.80 13.14 -5.94
CA VAL A 66 4.96 13.64 -4.57
C VAL A 66 4.83 12.49 -3.55
N VAL A 67 3.80 11.66 -3.69
CA VAL A 67 3.56 10.50 -2.80
C VAL A 67 4.69 9.49 -2.93
N GLY A 68 5.19 9.26 -4.14
CA GLY A 68 6.26 8.31 -4.45
C GLY A 68 7.67 8.87 -4.31
N ALA A 69 7.85 10.08 -3.77
CA ALA A 69 9.16 10.66 -3.54
C ALA A 69 9.98 9.82 -2.53
N GLU A 70 11.26 9.57 -2.85
CA GLU A 70 12.11 8.65 -2.06
C GLU A 70 12.22 9.04 -0.58
N PRO A 71 12.41 10.31 -0.19
CA PRO A 71 12.46 10.69 1.21
C PRO A 71 11.16 10.39 1.96
N ARG A 72 10.02 10.57 1.27
CA ARG A 72 8.70 10.28 1.82
C ARG A 72 8.49 8.78 2.01
N ILE A 73 8.78 7.98 0.99
CA ILE A 73 8.69 6.52 1.06
C ILE A 73 9.51 6.00 2.23
N LYS A 74 10.75 6.47 2.37
CA LYS A 74 11.65 6.09 3.47
C LYS A 74 11.03 6.41 4.83
N GLN A 75 10.56 7.63 5.03
CA GLN A 75 9.96 8.06 6.30
C GLN A 75 8.71 7.26 6.67
N ILE A 76 7.81 7.05 5.69
CA ILE A 76 6.60 6.26 5.90
C ILE A 76 6.96 4.81 6.22
N THR A 77 7.95 4.24 5.52
CA THR A 77 8.40 2.87 5.74
C THR A 77 8.96 2.69 7.15
N GLU A 78 9.77 3.63 7.64
CA GLU A 78 10.32 3.61 9.00
C GLU A 78 9.21 3.67 10.07
N ASP A 79 8.25 4.58 9.91
CA ASP A 79 7.12 4.72 10.85
C ASP A 79 6.23 3.47 10.84
N LEU A 80 5.93 2.96 9.65
CA LEU A 80 5.07 1.77 9.49
C LEU A 80 5.69 0.53 10.13
N ILE A 81 6.97 0.28 9.90
CA ILE A 81 7.66 -0.87 10.51
C ILE A 81 7.70 -0.73 12.04
N LYS A 82 8.00 0.45 12.54
CA LYS A 82 7.99 0.70 13.99
C LYS A 82 6.60 0.45 14.60
N HIS A 83 5.57 0.90 13.91
CA HIS A 83 4.19 0.67 14.32
C HIS A 83 3.83 -0.82 14.28
N PHE A 84 4.14 -1.49 13.18
CA PHE A 84 3.90 -2.92 13.00
C PHE A 84 4.61 -3.76 14.07
N ASP A 85 5.90 -3.52 14.30
CA ASP A 85 6.69 -4.22 15.32
C ASP A 85 6.12 -3.99 16.73
N THR A 86 5.68 -2.77 17.03
CA THR A 86 5.08 -2.45 18.33
C THR A 86 3.76 -3.18 18.53
N ARG A 87 2.91 -3.17 17.50
CA ARG A 87 1.59 -3.80 17.56
C ARG A 87 1.68 -5.32 17.64
N THR A 88 2.57 -5.93 16.85
CA THR A 88 2.72 -7.39 16.79
C THR A 88 3.37 -8.00 18.05
N LYS A 89 4.05 -7.20 18.87
CA LYS A 89 4.50 -7.63 20.21
C LYS A 89 3.35 -7.93 21.14
N THR A 90 2.27 -7.19 21.04
CA THR A 90 1.10 -7.32 21.92
C THR A 90 0.04 -8.24 21.32
N GLN A 91 -0.16 -8.16 20.02
CA GLN A 91 -1.18 -8.92 19.32
C GLN A 91 -0.61 -9.46 18.00
N PRO A 92 -0.48 -10.77 17.85
CA PRO A 92 -0.06 -11.36 16.57
C PRO A 92 -1.00 -10.94 15.45
N GLY A 93 -0.42 -10.58 14.30
CA GLY A 93 -1.22 -10.14 13.16
C GLY A 93 -0.41 -10.02 11.89
N LYS A 94 -1.12 -9.75 10.80
CA LYS A 94 -0.56 -9.51 9.47
C LYS A 94 -0.94 -8.11 9.01
N ALA A 95 -0.16 -7.54 8.09
CA ALA A 95 -0.40 -6.21 7.55
C ALA A 95 -0.63 -6.26 6.05
N MET A 96 -1.62 -5.51 5.58
CA MET A 96 -1.82 -5.22 4.17
C MET A 96 -1.56 -3.74 3.93
N ILE A 97 -0.66 -3.44 3.02
CA ILE A 97 -0.29 -2.07 2.64
C ILE A 97 -0.86 -1.81 1.26
N VAL A 98 -1.78 -0.85 1.17
CA VAL A 98 -2.38 -0.46 -0.10
C VAL A 98 -1.66 0.79 -0.62
N CYS A 99 -1.06 0.67 -1.80
CA CYS A 99 -0.34 1.76 -2.44
C CYS A 99 -1.14 2.35 -3.61
N MET A 100 -0.89 3.62 -3.88
CA MET A 100 -1.54 4.38 -4.95
C MET A 100 -1.20 3.85 -6.34
N SER A 101 0.04 3.37 -6.55
CA SER A 101 0.50 2.83 -7.82
C SER A 101 1.43 1.64 -7.67
N ARG A 102 1.65 0.91 -8.78
CA ARG A 102 2.57 -0.23 -8.86
C ARG A 102 4.03 0.20 -8.61
N GLU A 103 4.40 1.37 -9.10
CA GLU A 103 5.72 1.95 -8.88
C GLU A 103 5.96 2.23 -7.40
N ILE A 104 4.97 2.80 -6.71
CA ILE A 104 5.03 3.03 -5.27
C ILE A 104 5.11 1.71 -4.50
N CYS A 105 4.40 0.64 -4.94
CA CYS A 105 4.52 -0.69 -4.33
C CYS A 105 5.98 -1.19 -4.36
N VAL A 106 6.65 -1.08 -5.51
CA VAL A 106 8.03 -1.54 -5.68
C VAL A 106 9.00 -0.69 -4.85
N LYS A 107 8.89 0.64 -4.94
CA LYS A 107 9.71 1.57 -4.12
C LYS A 107 9.55 1.30 -2.62
N PHE A 108 8.31 1.06 -2.19
CA PHE A 108 8.01 0.75 -0.79
C PHE A 108 8.61 -0.59 -0.35
N TYR A 109 8.50 -1.61 -1.21
CA TYR A 109 9.11 -2.91 -0.98
C TYR A 109 10.62 -2.83 -0.86
N ASP A 110 11.27 -2.09 -1.76
CA ASP A 110 12.72 -1.90 -1.73
C ASP A 110 13.19 -1.13 -0.49
N ALA A 111 12.41 -0.13 -0.05
CA ALA A 111 12.67 0.57 1.19
C ALA A 111 12.55 -0.36 2.41
N LEU A 112 11.51 -1.20 2.45
CA LEU A 112 11.34 -2.22 3.49
C LEU A 112 12.49 -3.25 3.48
N ARG A 113 12.89 -3.72 2.30
CA ARG A 113 14.01 -4.66 2.14
C ARG A 113 15.32 -4.08 2.67
N LYS A 114 15.55 -2.77 2.45
CA LYS A 114 16.75 -2.08 2.99
C LYS A 114 16.72 -1.96 4.52
N LEU A 115 15.55 -1.74 5.11
CA LEU A 115 15.39 -1.60 6.56
C LEU A 115 15.38 -2.93 7.29
N LYS A 116 14.74 -3.94 6.70
CA LYS A 116 14.52 -5.27 7.27
C LYS A 116 14.77 -6.35 6.23
N PRO A 117 16.05 -6.61 5.87
CA PRO A 117 16.39 -7.61 4.86
C PRO A 117 15.91 -9.03 5.22
N GLU A 118 15.74 -9.32 6.49
CA GLU A 118 15.24 -10.62 6.98
C GLU A 118 13.79 -10.92 6.60
N LEU A 119 13.02 -9.91 6.20
CA LEU A 119 11.65 -10.11 5.71
C LEU A 119 11.61 -10.59 4.26
N HIS A 120 12.68 -10.33 3.51
CA HIS A 120 12.77 -10.63 2.08
C HIS A 120 13.22 -12.06 1.82
N ASP A 121 12.68 -12.64 0.75
CA ASP A 121 13.16 -13.86 0.12
C ASP A 121 12.77 -13.82 -1.36
N ASP A 122 13.65 -14.29 -2.26
CA ASP A 122 13.38 -14.31 -3.70
C ASP A 122 12.33 -15.37 -4.07
N GLU A 123 12.26 -16.48 -3.31
CA GLU A 123 11.26 -17.52 -3.55
C GLU A 123 9.87 -17.07 -3.13
N LEU A 124 8.89 -17.29 -3.99
CA LEU A 124 7.50 -16.91 -3.74
C LEU A 124 6.90 -17.64 -2.53
N SER A 125 7.33 -18.86 -2.28
CA SER A 125 6.91 -19.71 -1.17
C SER A 125 7.52 -19.33 0.17
N LYS A 126 8.53 -18.46 0.18
CA LYS A 126 9.28 -18.04 1.36
C LYS A 126 9.15 -16.53 1.61
N GLY A 127 9.84 -16.07 2.66
CA GLY A 127 9.84 -14.66 3.08
C GLY A 127 8.57 -14.22 3.78
N GLN A 128 8.69 -13.11 4.48
CA GLN A 128 7.65 -12.54 5.32
C GLN A 128 6.95 -11.34 4.68
N MET A 129 7.45 -10.85 3.54
CA MET A 129 6.82 -9.78 2.76
C MET A 129 6.78 -10.11 1.27
N LYS A 130 5.68 -9.75 0.61
CA LYS A 130 5.49 -9.93 -0.85
C LYS A 130 4.64 -8.80 -1.43
N ILE A 131 4.88 -8.51 -2.72
CA ILE A 131 3.99 -7.65 -3.51
C ILE A 131 2.97 -8.53 -4.23
N VAL A 132 1.72 -8.06 -4.26
CA VAL A 132 0.66 -8.64 -5.10
C VAL A 132 0.09 -7.55 -6.00
N MET A 133 0.44 -7.62 -7.27
CA MET A 133 -0.01 -6.64 -8.27
C MET A 133 -0.32 -7.32 -9.61
N SER A 134 -0.98 -6.59 -10.52
CA SER A 134 -1.18 -7.05 -11.90
C SER A 134 0.14 -6.99 -12.67
N ALA A 135 0.40 -7.98 -13.51
CA ALA A 135 1.54 -8.02 -14.43
C ALA A 135 1.14 -7.49 -15.80
N SER A 136 2.09 -6.88 -16.52
CA SER A 136 1.97 -6.50 -17.91
C SER A 136 3.23 -6.91 -18.68
N ALA A 137 3.08 -7.22 -19.98
CA ALA A 137 4.22 -7.57 -20.83
C ALA A 137 5.21 -6.40 -21.02
N SER A 138 4.74 -5.16 -20.81
CA SER A 138 5.55 -3.94 -20.91
C SER A 138 6.15 -3.48 -19.58
N ASP A 139 6.11 -4.31 -18.54
CA ASP A 139 6.59 -3.94 -17.22
C ASP A 139 8.10 -3.68 -17.19
N PRO A 140 8.55 -2.63 -16.50
CA PRO A 140 9.97 -2.38 -16.22
C PRO A 140 10.64 -3.59 -15.55
N LYS A 141 11.96 -3.67 -15.68
CA LYS A 141 12.73 -4.78 -15.10
C LYS A 141 12.57 -4.90 -13.60
N GLU A 142 12.41 -3.78 -12.89
CA GLU A 142 12.21 -3.72 -11.44
C GLU A 142 10.90 -4.38 -11.00
N PHE A 143 9.90 -4.46 -11.89
CA PHE A 143 8.61 -5.08 -11.57
C PHE A 143 8.61 -6.59 -11.79
N GLN A 144 9.50 -7.09 -12.67
CA GLN A 144 9.52 -8.48 -13.08
C GLN A 144 9.63 -9.49 -11.92
N PRO A 145 10.44 -9.24 -10.85
CA PRO A 145 10.52 -10.15 -9.70
C PRO A 145 9.20 -10.29 -8.93
N HIS A 146 8.30 -9.32 -9.10
CA HIS A 146 7.00 -9.25 -8.41
C HIS A 146 5.83 -9.67 -9.29
N ASN A 147 6.09 -9.97 -10.57
CA ASN A 147 5.07 -10.41 -11.50
C ASN A 147 4.64 -11.84 -11.15
N THR A 148 3.35 -11.99 -10.89
CA THR A 148 2.76 -13.28 -10.50
C THR A 148 1.59 -13.63 -11.40
N ASN A 149 1.49 -14.89 -11.77
CA ASN A 149 0.34 -15.43 -12.48
C ASN A 149 -0.84 -15.68 -11.53
N ARG A 150 -1.98 -16.13 -12.06
CA ARG A 150 -3.20 -16.34 -11.28
C ARG A 150 -3.03 -17.39 -10.17
N LEU A 151 -2.31 -18.49 -10.45
CA LEU A 151 -2.06 -19.55 -9.46
C LEU A 151 -1.17 -19.04 -8.33
N GLN A 152 -0.08 -18.38 -8.67
CA GLN A 152 0.85 -17.79 -7.71
C GLN A 152 0.17 -16.74 -6.80
N LYS A 153 -0.75 -15.94 -7.37
CA LYS A 153 -1.57 -15.01 -6.55
C LYS A 153 -2.45 -15.76 -5.56
N LYS A 154 -3.04 -16.88 -6.00
CA LYS A 154 -3.85 -17.71 -5.12
C LYS A 154 -3.03 -18.36 -4.01
N ASP A 155 -1.80 -18.76 -4.31
CA ASP A 155 -0.87 -19.30 -3.31
C ASP A 155 -0.48 -18.22 -2.28
N LEU A 156 -0.18 -16.98 -2.73
CA LEU A 156 0.08 -15.86 -1.83
C LEU A 156 -1.14 -15.50 -0.97
N GLU A 157 -2.34 -15.56 -1.53
CA GLU A 157 -3.58 -15.35 -0.78
C GLU A 157 -3.75 -16.41 0.32
N ASN A 158 -3.52 -17.69 -0.01
CA ASN A 158 -3.61 -18.79 0.95
C ASN A 158 -2.57 -18.64 2.06
N ARG A 159 -1.30 -18.33 1.70
CA ARG A 159 -0.23 -18.02 2.67
C ARG A 159 -0.62 -16.86 3.59
N PHE A 160 -1.20 -15.80 3.04
CA PHE A 160 -1.57 -14.63 3.83
C PHE A 160 -2.76 -14.91 4.77
N LYS A 161 -3.70 -15.76 4.37
CA LYS A 161 -4.84 -16.19 5.19
C LYS A 161 -4.45 -17.16 6.30
N ASP A 162 -3.40 -17.96 6.10
CA ASP A 162 -2.92 -18.90 7.11
C ASP A 162 -2.19 -18.16 8.24
N PRO A 163 -2.70 -18.17 9.48
CA PRO A 163 -2.05 -17.50 10.62
C PRO A 163 -0.66 -18.05 10.93
N SER A 164 -0.41 -19.32 10.60
CA SER A 164 0.86 -20.02 10.87
C SER A 164 1.93 -19.74 9.82
N ASP A 165 1.55 -19.29 8.60
CA ASP A 165 2.50 -18.97 7.55
C ASP A 165 3.33 -17.71 7.92
N PRO A 166 4.65 -17.73 7.68
CA PRO A 166 5.55 -16.61 7.98
C PRO A 166 5.25 -15.33 7.17
N LEU A 167 4.45 -15.37 6.12
CA LEU A 167 4.06 -14.17 5.35
C LEU A 167 3.25 -13.23 6.23
N LYS A 168 3.86 -12.10 6.61
CA LYS A 168 3.30 -11.10 7.54
C LYS A 168 2.83 -9.83 6.86
N ILE A 169 3.50 -9.43 5.77
CA ILE A 169 3.25 -8.15 5.09
C ILE A 169 2.97 -8.41 3.62
N VAL A 170 1.83 -7.90 3.14
CA VAL A 170 1.46 -7.90 1.72
C VAL A 170 1.29 -6.47 1.25
N ILE A 171 1.95 -6.12 0.15
CA ILE A 171 1.86 -4.81 -0.49
C ILE A 171 1.03 -4.96 -1.75
N VAL A 172 -0.04 -4.20 -1.86
CA VAL A 172 -1.02 -4.30 -2.97
C VAL A 172 -1.31 -2.93 -3.57
N ARG A 173 -1.81 -2.97 -4.80
CA ARG A 173 -2.38 -1.81 -5.47
C ARG A 173 -3.85 -2.02 -5.67
#